data_c8ff0e83a0f80d9f39068d946c85c013
#
_entry.id   c8ff0e83a0f80d9f39068d946c85c013
#
_cell.length_a   1.000
_cell.length_b   1.000
_cell.length_c   1.000
_cell.angle_alpha   90.00
_cell.angle_beta   90.00
_cell.angle_gamma   90.00
#
_symmetry.space_group_name_H-M   'P 1'
#
loop_
_entity.id
_entity.type
_entity.pdbx_description
1 polymer ?
#
loop_
_entity_poly.entity_id
_entity_poly.type
_entity_poly.pdbx_seq_one_letter_code
_entity_poly.pdbx_strand_id
1 'polypeptide(L)'
;MSNQRPKRGSGAFRPRKRYKKFFFGVRTLPPASSLSLGCVLAKKLGNKTSELFLKNSSETILTNSTLLGLQTFSVIGYVLYARDKLFLQKKVLKKVFFSKEKLEPEKKKQLYSKASELKALVQITIKRAYEIPLLGEGTIEEKVLFLKKLSQTTPASIFSEFEYLDVESLTKGKGFQGPIKRYSVKRLSHKNSKKRRAIATQGGKTPKHTRPTVGAAGQLGFFKRTEYNKLYLTTLPKEEFSNKVLKGVSLKNIHSILVVEGSVPGTRNRLVWLKKSLRKPFQVKENFKTSKVIW
;
A
#
# COMPACT_ATOMS: atom_id res chain seq x y z
N MET A 1 -23.58 25.51 -25.25
CA MET A 1 -23.09 24.16 -24.85
C MET A 1 -23.89 23.72 -23.62
N SER A 2 -24.78 22.75 -23.76
CA SER A 2 -25.66 22.28 -22.71
C SER A 2 -24.86 21.51 -21.65
N ASN A 3 -24.83 22.03 -20.44
CA ASN A 3 -24.32 21.34 -19.25
C ASN A 3 -25.23 20.14 -18.91
N GLN A 4 -25.16 19.08 -19.70
CA GLN A 4 -25.87 17.84 -19.36
C GLN A 4 -25.23 17.24 -18.12
N ARG A 5 -25.93 17.37 -16.99
CA ARG A 5 -25.62 16.64 -15.79
C ARG A 5 -25.67 15.15 -16.11
N PRO A 6 -24.57 14.39 -15.92
CA PRO A 6 -24.61 12.97 -16.19
C PRO A 6 -25.68 12.30 -15.33
N LYS A 7 -26.60 11.58 -15.98
CA LYS A 7 -27.68 10.86 -15.32
C LYS A 7 -27.12 9.86 -14.30
N ARG A 8 -27.84 9.68 -13.17
CA ARG A 8 -27.54 8.63 -12.17
C ARG A 8 -27.35 7.29 -12.89
N GLY A 9 -26.17 6.69 -12.75
CA GLY A 9 -25.84 5.43 -13.44
C GLY A 9 -25.01 5.56 -14.71
N SER A 10 -24.76 6.78 -15.22
CA SER A 10 -23.81 6.98 -16.33
C SER A 10 -22.39 6.55 -15.89
N GLY A 11 -21.67 5.85 -16.77
CA GLY A 11 -20.35 5.30 -16.48
C GLY A 11 -19.29 6.31 -16.01
N ALA A 12 -19.56 7.62 -16.15
CA ALA A 12 -18.71 8.71 -15.69
C ALA A 12 -18.56 8.77 -14.16
N PHE A 13 -19.55 8.32 -13.39
CA PHE A 13 -19.52 8.30 -11.92
C PHE A 13 -19.22 6.94 -11.31
N ARG A 14 -19.18 5.89 -12.10
CA ARG A 14 -18.68 4.62 -11.58
C ARG A 14 -17.19 4.78 -11.31
N PRO A 15 -16.71 4.51 -10.08
CA PRO A 15 -15.27 4.49 -9.85
C PRO A 15 -14.71 3.43 -10.79
N ARG A 16 -14.14 3.86 -11.90
CA ARG A 16 -13.40 2.96 -12.78
C ARG A 16 -12.42 2.24 -11.89
N LYS A 17 -12.43 0.92 -11.93
CA LYS A 17 -11.45 0.10 -11.19
C LYS A 17 -10.05 0.44 -11.72
N ARG A 18 -9.53 1.60 -11.34
CA ARG A 18 -8.20 2.11 -11.74
C ARG A 18 -7.11 1.39 -10.96
N TYR A 19 -7.19 0.08 -10.87
CA TYR A 19 -6.14 -0.73 -10.26
C TYR A 19 -4.83 -0.70 -11.04
N LYS A 20 -4.86 -0.23 -12.29
CA LYS A 20 -3.71 -0.32 -13.21
C LYS A 20 -2.61 0.73 -13.00
N LYS A 21 -2.83 1.78 -12.20
CA LYS A 21 -1.90 2.92 -12.11
C LYS A 21 -1.42 3.29 -10.71
N PHE A 22 -1.65 2.46 -9.71
CA PHE A 22 -1.04 2.71 -8.43
C PHE A 22 0.37 2.13 -8.41
N PHE A 23 1.29 2.88 -8.96
CA PHE A 23 2.70 2.69 -8.68
C PHE A 23 2.92 3.15 -7.25
N PHE A 24 3.08 2.22 -6.36
CA PHE A 24 3.57 2.52 -5.03
C PHE A 24 5.05 2.88 -5.17
N GLY A 25 5.32 4.11 -5.51
CA GLY A 25 6.69 4.64 -5.51
C GLY A 25 7.15 4.73 -4.08
N VAL A 26 7.97 3.80 -3.65
CA VAL A 26 8.67 3.92 -2.39
C VAL A 26 9.67 5.05 -2.56
N ARG A 27 9.38 6.22 -2.02
CA ARG A 27 10.27 7.38 -2.13
C ARG A 27 11.53 7.21 -1.31
N THR A 28 11.41 6.51 -0.20
CA THR A 28 12.52 6.22 0.71
C THR A 28 12.46 4.75 1.10
N LEU A 29 13.56 4.07 0.95
CA LEU A 29 13.76 2.69 1.34
C LEU A 29 14.78 2.66 2.47
N PRO A 30 14.64 1.75 3.44
CA PRO A 30 15.68 1.56 4.44
C PRO A 30 16.97 1.13 3.75
N PRO A 31 18.13 1.58 4.26
CA PRO A 31 19.40 1.04 3.83
C PRO A 31 19.43 -0.46 4.16
N ALA A 32 19.92 -1.25 3.25
CA ALA A 32 20.09 -2.68 3.45
C ALA A 32 21.45 -3.09 2.92
N SER A 33 22.19 -3.82 3.71
CA SER A 33 23.51 -4.35 3.35
C SER A 33 23.39 -5.52 2.35
N SER A 34 22.27 -6.21 2.35
CA SER A 34 21.99 -7.34 1.46
C SER A 34 20.85 -7.06 0.50
N LEU A 35 20.87 -7.74 -0.65
CA LEU A 35 19.79 -7.66 -1.63
C LEU A 35 18.51 -8.27 -1.06
N SER A 36 17.44 -7.48 -1.04
CA SER A 36 16.11 -7.90 -0.58
C SER A 36 15.00 -7.17 -1.30
N LEU A 37 13.76 -7.66 -1.16
CA LEU A 37 12.58 -6.96 -1.65
C LEU A 37 12.24 -5.80 -0.71
N GLY A 38 12.03 -4.61 -1.28
CA GLY A 38 11.74 -3.40 -0.51
C GLY A 38 10.35 -3.33 0.10
N CYS A 39 9.46 -4.25 -0.26
CA CYS A 39 8.14 -4.36 0.35
C CYS A 39 7.55 -5.76 0.16
N VAL A 40 6.61 -6.11 1.03
CA VAL A 40 5.84 -7.34 0.99
C VAL A 40 4.39 -7.02 0.70
N LEU A 41 3.74 -7.90 -0.05
CA LEU A 41 2.33 -7.77 -0.40
C LEU A 41 1.49 -8.60 0.56
N ALA A 42 0.53 -7.95 1.19
CA ALA A 42 -0.41 -8.58 2.09
C ALA A 42 -1.85 -8.25 1.72
N LYS A 43 -2.78 -9.08 2.15
CA LYS A 43 -4.22 -8.90 1.98
C LYS A 43 -4.85 -8.60 3.33
N LYS A 44 -5.58 -7.50 3.44
CA LYS A 44 -6.30 -7.18 4.68
C LYS A 44 -7.44 -8.16 4.89
N LEU A 45 -7.39 -8.93 5.97
CA LEU A 45 -8.40 -9.94 6.31
C LEU A 45 -9.50 -9.34 7.19
N GLY A 46 -9.13 -8.67 8.25
CA GLY A 46 -10.09 -8.05 9.17
C GLY A 46 -9.42 -7.46 10.38
N ASN A 47 -10.23 -6.99 11.32
CA ASN A 47 -9.75 -6.50 12.63
C ASN A 47 -10.22 -7.48 13.70
N LYS A 48 -9.37 -7.70 14.68
CA LYS A 48 -9.60 -8.53 15.85
C LYS A 48 -8.99 -7.88 17.09
N THR A 49 -9.31 -8.37 18.25
CA THR A 49 -8.65 -7.98 19.49
C THR A 49 -7.48 -8.91 19.75
N SER A 50 -6.37 -8.37 20.22
CA SER A 50 -5.18 -9.13 20.61
C SER A 50 -4.84 -8.82 22.05
N GLU A 51 -4.41 -9.83 22.77
CA GLU A 51 -3.83 -9.70 24.10
C GLU A 51 -2.31 -9.54 23.97
N LEU A 52 -1.77 -8.51 24.60
CA LEU A 52 -0.34 -8.31 24.75
C LEU A 52 0.06 -8.60 26.18
N PHE A 53 1.09 -9.41 26.36
CA PHE A 53 1.65 -9.74 27.66
C PHE A 53 2.88 -8.87 27.92
N LEU A 54 2.90 -8.19 29.06
CA LEU A 54 4.07 -7.44 29.51
C LEU A 54 5.18 -8.41 29.97
N LYS A 55 6.43 -8.11 29.62
CA LYS A 55 7.58 -8.98 29.92
C LYS A 55 7.79 -9.25 31.39
N ASN A 56 7.47 -8.28 32.25
CA ASN A 56 7.82 -8.26 33.65
C ASN A 56 6.59 -8.34 34.62
N SER A 57 5.40 -8.53 34.08
CA SER A 57 4.17 -8.64 34.86
C SER A 57 3.24 -9.68 34.26
N SER A 58 2.32 -10.18 35.06
CA SER A 58 1.20 -11.02 34.58
C SER A 58 0.08 -10.22 33.94
N GLU A 59 0.25 -8.91 33.80
CA GLU A 59 -0.77 -8.04 33.24
C GLU A 59 -0.91 -8.24 31.73
N THR A 60 -2.16 -8.30 31.29
CA THR A 60 -2.52 -8.38 29.87
C THR A 60 -3.17 -7.09 29.42
N ILE A 61 -2.76 -6.59 28.29
CA ILE A 61 -3.35 -5.41 27.66
C ILE A 61 -4.12 -5.83 26.43
N LEU A 62 -5.41 -5.51 26.40
CA LEU A 62 -6.26 -5.73 25.23
C LEU A 62 -6.03 -4.62 24.20
N THR A 63 -5.60 -4.98 23.02
CA THR A 63 -5.40 -4.04 21.91
C THR A 63 -6.18 -4.45 20.66
N ASN A 64 -6.67 -3.44 19.93
CA ASN A 64 -7.23 -3.71 18.62
C ASN A 64 -6.10 -4.04 17.64
N SER A 65 -6.26 -5.12 16.88
CA SER A 65 -5.30 -5.54 15.87
C SER A 65 -5.95 -5.74 14.51
N THR A 66 -5.13 -5.66 13.48
CA THR A 66 -5.53 -5.96 12.10
C THR A 66 -4.78 -7.18 11.61
N LEU A 67 -5.52 -8.13 11.06
CA LEU A 67 -4.99 -9.35 10.45
C LEU A 67 -4.67 -9.09 8.98
N LEU A 68 -3.44 -9.40 8.58
CA LEU A 68 -2.91 -9.22 7.24
C LEU A 68 -2.39 -10.57 6.72
N GLY A 69 -3.05 -11.16 5.72
CA GLY A 69 -2.58 -12.38 5.08
C GLY A 69 -1.45 -12.10 4.10
N LEU A 70 -0.26 -12.62 4.37
CA LEU A 70 0.88 -12.51 3.47
C LEU A 70 0.59 -13.28 2.18
N GLN A 71 0.68 -12.60 1.04
CA GLN A 71 0.39 -13.19 -0.26
C GLN A 71 1.59 -13.95 -0.79
N THR A 72 1.35 -15.18 -1.22
CA THR A 72 2.32 -15.88 -2.06
C THR A 72 2.40 -15.17 -3.41
N PHE A 73 3.59 -14.97 -3.91
CA PHE A 73 3.82 -14.32 -5.20
C PHE A 73 4.96 -15.00 -5.94
N SER A 74 4.94 -14.89 -7.26
CA SER A 74 6.03 -15.28 -8.13
C SER A 74 6.69 -14.07 -8.76
N VAL A 75 8.00 -14.07 -8.85
CA VAL A 75 8.74 -13.05 -9.60
C VAL A 75 8.79 -13.47 -11.06
N ILE A 76 8.13 -12.70 -11.93
CA ILE A 76 8.00 -13.01 -13.35
C ILE A 76 8.99 -12.28 -14.25
N GLY A 77 9.69 -11.28 -13.70
CA GLY A 77 10.64 -10.47 -14.47
C GLY A 77 11.08 -9.22 -13.75
N TYR A 78 11.60 -8.28 -14.50
CA TYR A 78 12.07 -6.99 -13.98
C TYR A 78 11.79 -5.83 -14.93
N VAL A 79 11.84 -4.62 -14.40
CA VAL A 79 11.69 -3.36 -15.14
C VAL A 79 12.92 -2.50 -14.92
N LEU A 80 13.53 -2.07 -15.99
CA LEU A 80 14.65 -1.13 -15.98
C LEU A 80 14.15 0.30 -16.14
N TYR A 81 14.67 1.19 -15.32
CA TYR A 81 14.38 2.61 -15.33
C TYR A 81 15.64 3.41 -15.59
N ALA A 82 15.55 4.41 -16.48
CA ALA A 82 16.54 5.47 -16.55
C ALA A 82 16.05 6.69 -15.80
N ARG A 83 16.97 7.43 -15.21
CA ARG A 83 16.71 8.73 -14.60
C ARG A 83 17.04 9.83 -15.61
N ASP A 84 16.07 10.63 -15.94
CA ASP A 84 16.30 11.81 -16.74
C ASP A 84 17.09 12.83 -15.92
N LYS A 85 18.23 13.29 -16.46
CA LYS A 85 19.14 14.23 -15.77
C LYS A 85 18.50 15.61 -15.59
N LEU A 86 17.65 16.04 -16.53
CA LEU A 86 17.04 17.38 -16.54
C LEU A 86 15.82 17.45 -15.64
N PHE A 87 14.91 16.49 -15.73
CA PHE A 87 13.63 16.54 -15.03
C PHE A 87 13.52 15.62 -13.81
N LEU A 88 14.57 14.89 -13.46
CA LEU A 88 14.59 13.89 -12.38
C LEU A 88 13.46 12.85 -12.51
N GLN A 89 12.81 12.77 -13.65
CA GLN A 89 11.75 11.82 -13.92
C GLN A 89 12.32 10.44 -14.25
N LYS A 90 11.68 9.41 -13.75
CA LYS A 90 12.05 8.02 -14.04
C LYS A 90 11.32 7.57 -15.30
N LYS A 91 12.05 7.29 -16.37
CA LYS A 91 11.54 6.74 -17.62
C LYS A 91 11.76 5.23 -17.65
N VAL A 92 10.73 4.48 -18.02
CA VAL A 92 10.84 3.04 -18.25
C VAL A 92 11.67 2.80 -19.51
N LEU A 93 12.81 2.14 -19.38
CA LEU A 93 13.63 1.72 -20.52
C LEU A 93 13.07 0.45 -21.14
N LYS A 94 12.94 -0.59 -20.35
CA LYS A 94 12.43 -1.89 -20.81
C LYS A 94 11.80 -2.68 -19.68
N LYS A 95 10.76 -3.47 -20.03
CA LYS A 95 10.19 -4.54 -19.19
C LYS A 95 10.64 -5.87 -19.77
N VAL A 96 11.25 -6.69 -18.93
CA VAL A 96 11.75 -8.01 -19.31
C VAL A 96 11.01 -9.07 -18.50
N PHE A 97 10.48 -10.07 -19.17
CA PHE A 97 9.84 -11.23 -18.55
C PHE A 97 10.76 -12.44 -18.69
N PHE A 98 10.97 -13.19 -17.62
CA PHE A 98 11.85 -14.37 -17.63
C PHE A 98 11.40 -15.46 -18.61
N SER A 99 10.09 -15.63 -18.78
CA SER A 99 9.53 -16.59 -19.74
C SER A 99 9.74 -16.25 -21.22
N LYS A 100 10.06 -14.96 -21.52
CA LYS A 100 10.20 -14.43 -22.90
C LYS A 100 11.52 -13.71 -23.10
N GLU A 101 12.55 -14.06 -22.33
CA GLU A 101 13.85 -13.40 -22.38
C GLU A 101 14.65 -13.86 -23.62
N LYS A 102 14.43 -13.20 -24.75
CA LYS A 102 15.17 -13.38 -26.02
C LYS A 102 16.09 -12.19 -26.32
N LEU A 103 16.78 -11.68 -25.32
CA LEU A 103 17.70 -10.55 -25.50
C LEU A 103 19.11 -11.04 -25.73
N GLU A 104 19.73 -10.58 -26.80
CA GLU A 104 21.15 -10.77 -27.09
C GLU A 104 22.03 -10.19 -25.96
N PRO A 105 23.16 -10.82 -25.62
CA PRO A 105 24.00 -10.40 -24.47
C PRO A 105 24.53 -8.97 -24.64
N GLU A 106 24.87 -8.54 -25.84
CA GLU A 106 25.35 -7.18 -26.11
C GLU A 106 24.28 -6.12 -25.84
N LYS A 107 23.06 -6.34 -26.31
CA LYS A 107 21.91 -5.45 -26.05
C LYS A 107 21.56 -5.38 -24.56
N LYS A 108 21.78 -6.46 -23.80
CA LYS A 108 21.63 -6.45 -22.33
C LYS A 108 22.63 -5.54 -21.66
N LYS A 109 23.90 -5.64 -21.99
CA LYS A 109 24.97 -4.78 -21.45
C LYS A 109 24.70 -3.30 -21.70
N GLN A 110 24.30 -2.94 -22.94
CA GLN A 110 23.93 -1.57 -23.28
C GLN A 110 22.69 -1.05 -22.52
N LEU A 111 21.71 -1.90 -22.21
CA LEU A 111 20.55 -1.53 -21.42
C LEU A 111 20.90 -1.37 -19.94
N TYR A 112 21.79 -2.19 -19.42
CA TYR A 112 22.21 -2.13 -18.04
C TYR A 112 23.07 -0.89 -17.76
N SER A 113 23.94 -0.49 -18.69
CA SER A 113 24.72 0.73 -18.56
C SER A 113 23.87 2.01 -18.57
N LYS A 114 22.73 2.00 -19.26
CA LYS A 114 21.77 3.14 -19.31
C LYS A 114 20.77 3.13 -18.15
N ALA A 115 20.65 2.03 -17.42
CA ALA A 115 19.67 1.91 -16.36
C ALA A 115 20.20 2.49 -15.05
N SER A 116 19.38 3.27 -14.35
CA SER A 116 19.67 3.83 -13.04
C SER A 116 19.00 3.07 -11.88
N GLU A 117 17.90 2.37 -12.17
CA GLU A 117 17.12 1.65 -11.15
C GLU A 117 16.47 0.41 -11.75
N LEU A 118 16.40 -0.65 -10.97
CA LEU A 118 15.73 -1.90 -11.31
C LEU A 118 14.62 -2.18 -10.30
N LYS A 119 13.46 -2.60 -10.79
CA LYS A 119 12.34 -3.07 -9.97
C LYS A 119 11.93 -4.47 -10.38
N ALA A 120 11.56 -5.28 -9.39
CA ALA A 120 11.01 -6.61 -9.62
C ALA A 120 9.58 -6.53 -10.15
N LEU A 121 9.25 -7.35 -11.14
CA LEU A 121 7.87 -7.63 -11.55
C LEU A 121 7.38 -8.85 -10.81
N VAL A 122 6.41 -8.64 -9.94
CA VAL A 122 5.84 -9.67 -9.08
C VAL A 122 4.39 -9.91 -9.45
N GLN A 123 4.01 -11.15 -9.57
CA GLN A 123 2.66 -11.58 -9.88
C GLN A 123 2.04 -12.35 -8.71
N ILE A 124 0.87 -11.92 -8.26
CA ILE A 124 0.07 -12.62 -7.24
C ILE A 124 -1.00 -13.48 -7.90
N THR A 125 -1.59 -12.98 -8.97
CA THR A 125 -2.63 -13.67 -9.72
C THR A 125 -2.38 -13.47 -11.22
N ILE A 126 -2.82 -14.39 -12.04
CA ILE A 126 -2.59 -14.42 -13.49
C ILE A 126 -2.86 -13.07 -14.21
N LYS A 127 -3.70 -12.23 -13.64
CA LYS A 127 -4.14 -10.97 -14.28
C LYS A 127 -3.40 -9.70 -13.84
N ARG A 128 -2.49 -9.74 -12.85
CA ARG A 128 -1.89 -8.53 -12.30
C ARG A 128 -0.44 -8.73 -11.91
N ALA A 129 0.41 -7.90 -12.51
CA ALA A 129 1.81 -7.75 -12.10
C ALA A 129 1.99 -6.43 -11.34
N TYR A 130 2.80 -6.47 -10.31
CA TYR A 130 3.17 -5.34 -9.47
C TYR A 130 4.67 -5.10 -9.56
N GLU A 131 5.08 -3.83 -9.50
CA GLU A 131 6.48 -3.45 -9.50
C GLU A 131 6.94 -3.23 -8.07
N ILE A 132 7.87 -4.05 -7.60
CA ILE A 132 8.44 -3.96 -6.25
C ILE A 132 9.87 -3.45 -6.36
N PRO A 133 10.25 -2.40 -5.61
CA PRO A 133 11.63 -1.93 -5.57
C PRO A 133 12.50 -2.96 -4.84
N LEU A 134 13.77 -3.04 -5.24
CA LEU A 134 14.79 -3.80 -4.56
C LEU A 134 15.55 -2.91 -3.58
N LEU A 135 15.91 -3.48 -2.45
CA LEU A 135 16.83 -2.93 -1.47
C LEU A 135 18.20 -3.55 -1.65
N GLY A 136 19.21 -2.86 -1.16
CA GLY A 136 20.60 -3.29 -1.18
C GLY A 136 21.42 -2.67 -2.28
N GLU A 137 22.70 -2.56 -2.00
CA GLU A 137 23.71 -2.12 -2.94
C GLU A 137 24.10 -3.30 -3.84
N GLY A 138 24.54 -3.01 -5.05
CA GLY A 138 24.95 -4.01 -6.02
C GLY A 138 24.67 -3.58 -7.46
N THR A 139 25.37 -4.21 -8.36
CA THR A 139 25.22 -3.99 -9.80
C THR A 139 23.85 -4.44 -10.30
N ILE A 140 23.42 -3.93 -11.45
CA ILE A 140 22.14 -4.32 -12.04
C ILE A 140 22.13 -5.81 -12.37
N GLU A 141 23.27 -6.37 -12.75
CA GLU A 141 23.44 -7.78 -13.06
C GLU A 141 23.22 -8.67 -11.82
N GLU A 142 23.84 -8.32 -10.70
CA GLU A 142 23.62 -9.01 -9.42
C GLU A 142 22.16 -8.98 -8.98
N LYS A 143 21.52 -7.83 -9.11
CA LYS A 143 20.08 -7.67 -8.85
C LYS A 143 19.20 -8.56 -9.74
N VAL A 144 19.56 -8.72 -10.99
CA VAL A 144 18.84 -9.63 -11.91
C VAL A 144 19.06 -11.09 -11.52
N LEU A 145 20.29 -11.47 -11.16
CA LEU A 145 20.60 -12.83 -10.69
C LEU A 145 19.84 -13.15 -9.38
N PHE A 146 19.82 -12.20 -8.45
CA PHE A 146 19.03 -12.33 -7.23
C PHE A 146 17.53 -12.57 -7.53
N LEU A 147 16.93 -11.81 -8.47
CA LEU A 147 15.54 -12.00 -8.85
C LEU A 147 15.26 -13.35 -9.50
N LYS A 148 16.20 -13.88 -10.28
CA LYS A 148 16.09 -15.23 -10.86
C LYS A 148 16.11 -16.31 -9.77
N LYS A 149 16.98 -16.16 -8.75
CA LYS A 149 16.99 -17.08 -7.60
C LYS A 149 15.69 -16.97 -6.79
N LEU A 150 15.19 -15.77 -6.58
CA LEU A 150 13.96 -15.52 -5.81
C LEU A 150 12.69 -16.03 -6.52
N SER A 151 12.69 -16.16 -7.85
CA SER A 151 11.55 -16.72 -8.58
C SER A 151 11.20 -18.15 -8.18
N GLN A 152 12.15 -18.87 -7.57
CA GLN A 152 12.02 -20.27 -7.12
C GLN A 152 11.73 -20.41 -5.62
N THR A 153 11.75 -19.31 -4.85
CA THR A 153 11.59 -19.34 -3.39
C THR A 153 10.42 -18.49 -2.94
N THR A 154 9.66 -18.98 -1.97
CA THR A 154 8.69 -18.16 -1.25
C THR A 154 9.44 -17.24 -0.29
N PRO A 155 9.10 -15.94 -0.22
CA PRO A 155 9.74 -15.07 0.76
C PRO A 155 9.37 -15.55 2.16
N ALA A 156 10.34 -16.11 2.84
CA ALA A 156 10.27 -16.34 4.28
C ALA A 156 10.06 -14.99 5.01
N SER A 157 9.63 -15.03 6.24
CA SER A 157 9.34 -13.88 7.07
C SER A 157 10.45 -12.81 7.00
N ILE A 158 10.18 -11.73 6.27
CA ILE A 158 11.11 -10.60 6.10
C ILE A 158 11.12 -9.72 7.36
N PHE A 159 10.15 -9.91 8.23
CA PHE A 159 9.94 -9.10 9.43
C PHE A 159 10.17 -9.92 10.68
N SER A 160 10.89 -9.36 11.62
CA SER A 160 11.01 -9.87 12.99
C SER A 160 9.86 -9.35 13.86
N GLU A 161 9.44 -10.14 14.86
CA GLU A 161 8.40 -9.74 15.80
C GLU A 161 8.80 -8.46 16.54
N PHE A 162 7.79 -7.66 16.88
CA PHE A 162 7.95 -6.34 17.53
C PHE A 162 8.74 -5.30 16.74
N GLU A 163 8.97 -5.54 15.44
CA GLU A 163 9.43 -4.49 14.54
C GLU A 163 8.27 -3.56 14.13
N TYR A 164 8.64 -2.35 13.72
CA TYR A 164 7.68 -1.38 13.20
C TYR A 164 7.60 -1.44 11.68
N LEU A 165 6.37 -1.43 11.20
CA LEU A 165 6.04 -1.50 9.78
C LEU A 165 5.37 -0.22 9.29
N ASP A 166 5.72 0.20 8.09
CA ASP A 166 4.98 1.20 7.34
C ASP A 166 4.01 0.51 6.39
N VAL A 167 2.75 0.88 6.53
CA VAL A 167 1.64 0.25 5.81
C VAL A 167 1.07 1.20 4.77
N GLU A 168 1.12 0.83 3.51
CA GLU A 168 0.64 1.62 2.39
C GLU A 168 -0.55 0.96 1.72
N SER A 169 -1.68 1.68 1.63
CA SER A 169 -2.89 1.16 1.00
C SER A 169 -3.84 2.27 0.53
N LEU A 170 -4.91 1.86 -0.15
CA LEU A 170 -6.02 2.72 -0.54
C LEU A 170 -7.10 2.71 0.53
N THR A 171 -7.50 3.89 0.99
CA THR A 171 -8.59 4.03 1.97
C THR A 171 -9.93 3.56 1.42
N LYS A 172 -10.90 3.36 2.29
CA LYS A 172 -12.28 3.06 1.90
C LYS A 172 -12.84 4.20 1.03
N GLY A 173 -13.41 3.88 -0.12
CA GLY A 173 -14.06 4.86 -0.98
C GLY A 173 -15.42 5.26 -0.42
N LYS A 174 -15.69 6.57 -0.39
CA LYS A 174 -16.95 7.16 0.05
C LYS A 174 -17.68 7.91 -1.08
N GLY A 175 -17.13 7.87 -2.30
CA GLY A 175 -17.69 8.53 -3.47
C GLY A 175 -17.61 10.05 -3.41
N PHE A 176 -18.49 10.72 -4.17
CA PHE A 176 -18.61 12.17 -4.17
C PHE A 176 -19.38 12.63 -2.94
N GLN A 177 -18.77 13.48 -2.12
CA GLN A 177 -19.35 13.99 -0.88
C GLN A 177 -19.39 15.51 -0.87
N GLY A 178 -20.42 16.06 -0.20
CA GLY A 178 -20.56 17.49 0.02
C GLY A 178 -19.51 18.06 0.99
N PRO A 179 -19.35 19.39 1.04
CA PRO A 179 -18.31 20.05 1.81
C PRO A 179 -18.40 19.76 3.33
N ILE A 180 -19.61 19.65 3.86
CA ILE A 180 -19.81 19.36 5.29
C ILE A 180 -19.21 18.01 5.68
N LYS A 181 -19.48 16.94 4.91
CA LYS A 181 -18.95 15.60 5.21
C LYS A 181 -17.49 15.46 4.82
N ARG A 182 -17.06 16.18 3.78
CA ARG A 182 -15.69 16.07 3.24
C ARG A 182 -14.66 16.84 4.05
N TYR A 183 -15.02 18.06 4.54
CA TYR A 183 -14.12 18.97 5.24
C TYR A 183 -14.65 19.44 6.59
N SER A 184 -15.77 18.91 7.07
CA SER A 184 -16.40 19.31 8.34
C SER A 184 -16.75 20.81 8.39
N VAL A 185 -17.08 21.41 7.25
CA VAL A 185 -17.47 22.81 7.17
C VAL A 185 -18.78 23.01 7.93
N LYS A 186 -18.86 24.09 8.73
CA LYS A 186 -20.07 24.46 9.48
C LYS A 186 -21.24 24.69 8.52
N ARG A 187 -22.43 24.22 8.90
CA ARG A 187 -23.67 24.55 8.16
C ARG A 187 -23.95 26.04 8.25
N LEU A 188 -24.44 26.59 7.15
CA LEU A 188 -24.92 27.95 7.13
C LEU A 188 -26.19 28.09 7.97
N SER A 189 -26.46 29.32 8.44
CA SER A 189 -27.64 29.67 9.24
C SER A 189 -28.94 29.18 8.60
N HIS A 190 -29.97 28.96 9.41
CA HIS A 190 -31.33 28.59 8.95
C HIS A 190 -31.93 29.60 7.98
N LYS A 191 -31.53 30.88 8.07
CA LYS A 191 -31.97 31.94 7.14
C LYS A 191 -31.48 31.75 5.70
N ASN A 192 -30.49 30.87 5.46
CA ASN A 192 -30.00 30.50 4.12
C ASN A 192 -30.76 29.29 3.55
N SER A 193 -32.05 29.46 3.20
CA SER A 193 -32.97 28.38 2.85
C SER A 193 -32.49 27.44 1.73
N LYS A 194 -31.92 27.97 0.64
CA LYS A 194 -31.56 27.18 -0.56
C LYS A 194 -30.17 26.57 -0.52
N LYS A 195 -29.24 27.04 0.30
CA LYS A 195 -27.81 26.62 0.25
C LYS A 195 -27.19 26.31 1.62
N ARG A 196 -27.97 25.88 2.60
CA ARG A 196 -27.47 25.59 3.97
C ARG A 196 -26.29 24.62 4.03
N ARG A 197 -26.20 23.69 3.09
CA ARG A 197 -25.16 22.65 3.04
C ARG A 197 -24.03 22.96 2.05
N ALA A 198 -23.98 24.17 1.53
CA ALA A 198 -22.92 24.65 0.65
C ALA A 198 -21.83 25.41 1.43
N ILE A 199 -20.74 25.73 0.74
CA ILE A 199 -19.73 26.65 1.25
C ILE A 199 -20.27 28.08 1.11
N ALA A 200 -20.07 28.92 2.11
CA ALA A 200 -20.54 30.31 2.09
C ALA A 200 -19.82 31.12 1.02
N THR A 201 -18.53 31.37 1.21
CA THR A 201 -17.72 32.18 0.29
C THR A 201 -16.62 31.34 -0.31
N GLN A 202 -16.45 31.43 -1.62
CA GLN A 202 -15.41 30.67 -2.34
C GLN A 202 -14.22 31.52 -2.76
N GLY A 203 -14.25 32.80 -2.42
CA GLY A 203 -13.22 33.80 -2.73
C GLY A 203 -13.84 35.13 -3.12
N GLY A 204 -13.03 36.19 -3.15
CA GLY A 204 -13.43 37.52 -3.58
C GLY A 204 -13.43 37.66 -5.11
N LYS A 205 -13.72 38.91 -5.58
CA LYS A 205 -13.69 39.23 -7.03
C LYS A 205 -12.29 39.08 -7.62
N THR A 206 -11.26 39.30 -6.82
CA THR A 206 -9.85 39.12 -7.19
C THR A 206 -9.19 38.10 -6.28
N PRO A 207 -8.51 37.06 -6.80
CA PRO A 207 -8.40 36.61 -8.18
C PRO A 207 -9.73 35.97 -8.66
N LYS A 208 -10.09 36.12 -9.92
CA LYS A 208 -11.34 35.62 -10.52
C LYS A 208 -11.51 34.10 -10.53
N HIS A 209 -10.71 33.33 -9.80
CA HIS A 209 -10.76 31.88 -9.73
C HIS A 209 -10.80 31.40 -8.26
N THR A 210 -11.43 30.26 -8.05
CA THR A 210 -11.48 29.59 -6.75
C THR A 210 -10.16 28.91 -6.46
N ARG A 211 -9.56 29.20 -5.31
CA ARG A 211 -8.32 28.54 -4.89
C ARG A 211 -8.53 27.04 -4.63
N PRO A 212 -7.55 26.17 -4.92
CA PRO A 212 -7.67 24.73 -4.69
C PRO A 212 -7.79 24.37 -3.20
N THR A 213 -7.46 25.28 -2.28
CA THR A 213 -7.57 25.12 -0.83
C THR A 213 -9.00 25.24 -0.30
N VAL A 214 -9.95 25.73 -1.12
CA VAL A 214 -11.35 25.84 -0.71
C VAL A 214 -11.97 24.46 -0.55
N GLY A 215 -12.59 24.21 0.59
CA GLY A 215 -13.18 22.93 0.98
C GLY A 215 -14.42 22.55 0.20
N ALA A 216 -14.34 22.44 -1.13
CA ALA A 216 -15.46 22.14 -2.02
C ALA A 216 -15.90 20.67 -1.97
N ALA A 217 -17.09 20.39 -2.51
CA ALA A 217 -17.59 19.04 -2.72
C ALA A 217 -16.69 18.29 -3.71
N GLY A 218 -16.56 16.97 -3.54
CA GLY A 218 -15.75 16.13 -4.42
C GLY A 218 -15.57 14.72 -3.88
N GLN A 219 -14.62 14.01 -4.46
CA GLN A 219 -14.28 12.66 -4.05
C GLN A 219 -13.78 12.63 -2.61
N LEU A 220 -14.33 11.71 -1.82
CA LEU A 220 -13.87 11.38 -0.47
C LEU A 220 -13.50 9.90 -0.39
N GLY A 221 -12.36 9.62 0.22
CA GLY A 221 -11.84 8.25 0.27
C GLY A 221 -11.33 7.74 -1.07
N PHE A 222 -10.89 6.47 -1.09
CA PHE A 222 -10.17 5.86 -2.21
C PHE A 222 -8.87 6.62 -2.53
N PHE A 223 -8.26 7.16 -1.50
CA PHE A 223 -6.97 7.84 -1.56
C PHE A 223 -5.87 6.90 -1.11
N LYS A 224 -4.71 7.02 -1.73
CA LYS A 224 -3.49 6.40 -1.27
C LYS A 224 -3.06 7.03 0.06
N ARG A 225 -2.79 6.19 1.06
CA ARG A 225 -2.30 6.61 2.39
C ARG A 225 -1.19 5.67 2.82
N THR A 226 -0.20 6.24 3.49
CA THR A 226 0.82 5.50 4.21
C THR A 226 0.61 5.77 5.68
N GLU A 227 0.42 4.72 6.46
CA GLU A 227 0.44 4.77 7.91
C GLU A 227 1.79 4.27 8.38
N TYR A 228 2.43 5.06 9.21
CA TYR A 228 3.79 4.81 9.69
C TYR A 228 3.78 4.11 11.04
N ASN A 229 4.87 3.42 11.34
CA ASN A 229 5.18 2.87 12.66
C ASN A 229 4.05 2.01 13.25
N LYS A 230 3.50 1.08 12.48
CA LYS A 230 2.58 0.06 12.97
C LYS A 230 3.40 -1.06 13.60
N LEU A 231 3.15 -1.37 14.88
CA LEU A 231 3.83 -2.45 15.55
C LEU A 231 3.38 -3.80 14.98
N TYR A 232 4.34 -4.60 14.56
CA TYR A 232 4.12 -5.99 14.21
C TYR A 232 4.14 -6.83 15.49
N LEU A 233 3.09 -7.60 15.72
CA LEU A 233 2.93 -8.37 16.95
C LEU A 233 3.44 -9.80 16.79
N THR A 234 2.81 -10.55 15.89
CA THR A 234 3.14 -11.96 15.65
C THR A 234 2.69 -12.46 14.28
N THR A 235 3.20 -13.60 13.88
CA THR A 235 2.75 -14.33 12.70
C THR A 235 2.01 -15.59 13.12
N LEU A 236 0.81 -15.78 12.56
CA LEU A 236 0.01 -16.98 12.75
C LEU A 236 0.11 -17.86 11.48
N PRO A 237 0.23 -19.17 11.64
CA PRO A 237 0.16 -20.08 10.50
C PRO A 237 -1.26 -20.08 9.90
N LYS A 238 -1.36 -20.36 8.63
CA LYS A 238 -2.64 -20.37 7.90
C LYS A 238 -3.63 -21.39 8.48
N GLU A 239 -3.13 -22.48 9.00
CA GLU A 239 -3.92 -23.60 9.53
C GLU A 239 -4.76 -23.22 10.74
N GLU A 240 -4.19 -22.46 11.66
CA GLU A 240 -4.92 -21.96 12.84
C GLU A 240 -6.07 -21.02 12.45
N PHE A 241 -5.95 -20.38 11.30
CA PHE A 241 -6.94 -19.42 10.80
C PHE A 241 -8.06 -20.09 9.99
N SER A 242 -7.77 -21.20 9.31
CA SER A 242 -8.77 -21.90 8.46
C SER A 242 -9.97 -22.39 9.26
N ASN A 243 -9.76 -22.74 10.52
CA ASN A 243 -10.79 -23.20 11.44
C ASN A 243 -11.64 -22.06 12.05
N LYS A 244 -11.23 -20.79 11.89
CA LYS A 244 -11.85 -19.61 12.49
C LYS A 244 -12.21 -18.56 11.44
N VAL A 245 -13.05 -18.94 10.51
CA VAL A 245 -13.33 -18.19 9.28
C VAL A 245 -13.93 -16.80 9.53
N LEU A 246 -13.29 -15.77 8.99
CA LEU A 246 -13.91 -14.46 8.79
C LEU A 246 -14.82 -14.51 7.56
N LYS A 247 -16.12 -14.34 7.76
CA LYS A 247 -17.13 -14.34 6.68
C LYS A 247 -16.69 -13.42 5.53
N GLY A 248 -16.71 -13.93 4.30
CA GLY A 248 -16.39 -13.15 3.09
C GLY A 248 -14.90 -12.93 2.79
N VAL A 249 -13.99 -13.63 3.47
CA VAL A 249 -12.55 -13.53 3.21
C VAL A 249 -12.06 -14.80 2.48
N SER A 250 -11.44 -14.61 1.32
CA SER A 250 -10.80 -15.71 0.60
C SER A 250 -9.35 -15.85 1.07
N LEU A 251 -9.01 -17.03 1.57
CA LEU A 251 -7.66 -17.41 2.02
C LEU A 251 -6.77 -17.96 0.89
N LYS A 252 -7.24 -17.88 -0.35
CA LYS A 252 -6.45 -18.33 -1.52
C LYS A 252 -5.16 -17.50 -1.62
N ASN A 253 -4.05 -18.15 -1.89
CA ASN A 253 -2.72 -17.55 -2.06
C ASN A 253 -2.19 -16.81 -0.80
N ILE A 254 -2.61 -17.21 0.39
CA ILE A 254 -2.05 -16.74 1.65
C ILE A 254 -1.12 -17.81 2.20
N HIS A 255 0.10 -17.41 2.56
CA HIS A 255 1.10 -18.27 3.20
C HIS A 255 0.94 -18.25 4.71
N SER A 256 0.93 -17.07 5.31
CA SER A 256 0.83 -16.86 6.75
C SER A 256 0.05 -15.58 7.04
N ILE A 257 -0.36 -15.40 8.29
CA ILE A 257 -1.15 -14.26 8.73
C ILE A 257 -0.33 -13.45 9.72
N LEU A 258 -0.12 -12.20 9.36
CA LEU A 258 0.61 -11.23 10.16
C LEU A 258 -0.37 -10.40 10.96
N VAL A 259 -0.12 -10.27 12.25
CA VAL A 259 -0.94 -9.49 13.19
C VAL A 259 -0.24 -8.15 13.45
N VAL A 260 -0.94 -7.05 13.20
CA VAL A 260 -0.42 -5.69 13.34
C VAL A 260 -1.30 -4.91 14.30
N GLU A 261 -0.70 -4.17 15.23
CA GLU A 261 -1.41 -3.32 16.18
C GLU A 261 -2.22 -2.22 15.48
N GLY A 262 -3.44 -2.04 15.93
CA GLY A 262 -4.31 -0.96 15.49
C GLY A 262 -4.98 -1.21 14.14
N SER A 263 -5.46 -0.13 13.54
CA SER A 263 -6.15 -0.17 12.25
C SER A 263 -5.18 -0.02 11.07
N VAL A 264 -5.56 -0.60 9.94
CA VAL A 264 -4.84 -0.48 8.67
C VAL A 264 -5.79 0.12 7.62
N PRO A 265 -5.34 1.04 6.76
CA PRO A 265 -6.19 1.65 5.75
C PRO A 265 -6.73 0.62 4.75
N GLY A 266 -7.92 0.87 4.26
CA GLY A 266 -8.57 0.04 3.24
C GLY A 266 -9.71 -0.84 3.73
N THR A 267 -10.39 -1.44 2.77
CA THR A 267 -11.47 -2.41 3.00
C THR A 267 -10.92 -3.82 3.21
N ARG A 268 -11.73 -4.73 3.73
CA ARG A 268 -11.40 -6.17 3.71
C ARG A 268 -11.11 -6.63 2.28
N ASN A 269 -10.29 -7.64 2.12
CA ASN A 269 -9.82 -8.16 0.84
C ASN A 269 -8.97 -7.18 0.00
N ARG A 270 -8.58 -6.01 0.54
CA ARG A 270 -7.71 -5.04 -0.12
C ARG A 270 -6.26 -5.50 -0.02
N LEU A 271 -5.53 -5.34 -1.13
CA LEU A 271 -4.09 -5.49 -1.14
C LEU A 271 -3.44 -4.31 -0.41
N VAL A 272 -2.50 -4.62 0.44
CA VAL A 272 -1.75 -3.72 1.29
C VAL A 272 -0.26 -3.96 1.07
N TRP A 273 0.52 -2.91 1.07
CA TRP A 273 1.97 -2.95 0.93
C TRP A 273 2.60 -2.73 2.31
N LEU A 274 3.44 -3.65 2.70
CA LEU A 274 4.16 -3.61 3.97
C LEU A 274 5.63 -3.33 3.70
N LYS A 275 6.19 -2.41 4.44
CA LYS A 275 7.59 -2.03 4.40
C LYS A 275 8.13 -2.02 5.83
N LYS A 276 9.40 -2.29 5.99
CA LYS A 276 10.08 -2.01 7.25
C LYS A 276 10.07 -0.50 7.51
N SER A 277 9.74 -0.08 8.73
CA SER A 277 9.71 1.34 9.07
C SER A 277 11.10 1.95 9.01
N LEU A 278 11.18 3.16 8.43
CA LEU A 278 12.41 3.97 8.42
C LEU A 278 12.55 4.84 9.66
N ARG A 279 11.41 5.20 10.26
CA ARG A 279 11.35 6.12 11.39
C ARG A 279 11.25 5.30 12.66
N LYS A 280 12.28 5.38 13.50
CA LYS A 280 12.17 4.80 14.85
C LYS A 280 11.12 5.61 15.63
N PRO A 281 10.15 4.98 16.28
CA PRO A 281 9.23 5.68 17.16
C PRO A 281 9.99 6.23 18.37
N PHE A 282 9.49 7.31 18.95
CA PHE A 282 10.10 7.94 20.13
C PHE A 282 10.13 6.99 21.34
N GLN A 283 9.10 6.15 21.47
CA GLN A 283 9.04 5.09 22.49
C GLN A 283 8.98 3.74 21.80
N VAL A 284 9.95 2.90 22.04
CA VAL A 284 9.97 1.53 21.53
C VAL A 284 9.21 0.66 22.53
N LYS A 285 8.18 -0.02 22.07
CA LYS A 285 7.41 -0.97 22.90
C LYS A 285 8.16 -2.32 23.01
N GLU A 286 9.34 -2.29 23.59
CA GLU A 286 10.18 -3.50 23.75
C GLU A 286 9.72 -4.42 24.88
N ASN A 287 8.80 -3.96 25.72
CA ASN A 287 8.39 -4.64 26.95
C ASN A 287 7.32 -5.72 26.76
N PHE A 288 6.96 -6.08 25.52
CA PHE A 288 5.97 -7.12 25.25
C PHE A 288 6.64 -8.43 24.84
N LYS A 289 6.18 -9.56 25.37
CA LYS A 289 6.73 -10.89 25.06
C LYS A 289 5.99 -11.59 23.93
N THR A 290 4.69 -11.60 23.99
CA THR A 290 3.85 -12.37 23.07
C THR A 290 2.50 -11.70 22.88
N SER A 291 1.86 -12.00 21.75
CA SER A 291 0.49 -11.60 21.52
C SER A 291 -0.36 -12.82 21.20
N LYS A 292 -1.53 -12.91 21.83
CA LYS A 292 -2.56 -13.89 21.51
C LYS A 292 -3.72 -13.18 20.83
N VAL A 293 -4.24 -13.73 19.76
CA VAL A 293 -5.43 -13.18 19.09
C VAL A 293 -6.67 -13.81 19.67
N ILE A 294 -7.59 -12.97 20.14
CA ILE A 294 -8.91 -13.40 20.60
C ILE A 294 -9.82 -13.50 19.35
N TRP A 295 -10.37 -14.68 19.15
CA TRP A 295 -11.18 -14.99 17.97
C TRP A 295 -12.67 -14.66 18.14
#